data_064787d9ee1f35cb710696bf3a453831
#
_entry.id   064787d9ee1f35cb710696bf3a453831
#
_cell.length_a   1.000
_cell.length_b   1.000
_cell.length_c   1.000
_cell.angle_alpha   90.00
_cell.angle_beta   90.00
_cell.angle_gamma   90.00
#
_symmetry.space_group_name_H-M   'P 1'
#
loop_
_entity.id
_entity.type
_entity.pdbx_description
1 polymer ?
#
loop_
_entity_poly.entity_id
_entity_poly.type
_entity_poly.pdbx_seq_one_letter_code
_entity_poly.pdbx_strand_id
1 'polypeptide(L)'
;MKKYILFIFLSLFSFSAIHAEIEWSLSEDGILTISGTDMPDYDLIYENKEYVSTAPWCHQKDKVKKVVIEDGVTNIGDWAFSCCQNLASIIIPNSVTSIGRAAFDGCSSLTSITIPNSVTSIGKDAFYYCKGLASITIPNSVKSIENSTFQYCIGLASITIPNSVTSIGEHAFYGCMGLTSITIPKSVTSIDECAFLSCSNLTSITFEGSTPPKFGYDAFEKVNKSIPVYVPANSIEAYKKALGYYFEETSIQALQR
;
A
#
# COMPACT_ATOMS: atom_id res chain seq x y z
N MET A 1 10.32 34.44 4.59
CA MET A 1 9.34 33.50 3.98
C MET A 1 8.89 34.06 2.64
N LYS A 2 9.45 33.55 1.54
CA LYS A 2 8.95 33.88 0.21
C LYS A 2 7.92 32.83 -0.17
N LYS A 3 6.62 33.21 -0.12
CA LYS A 3 5.54 32.41 -0.69
C LYS A 3 5.66 32.51 -2.21
N TYR A 4 5.99 31.39 -2.86
CA TYR A 4 5.84 31.31 -4.30
C TYR A 4 4.39 30.90 -4.58
N ILE A 5 3.52 31.91 -4.70
CA ILE A 5 2.18 31.73 -5.26
C ILE A 5 2.39 31.75 -6.78
N LEU A 6 2.35 30.60 -7.40
CA LEU A 6 2.35 30.49 -8.85
C LEU A 6 0.92 30.76 -9.32
N PHE A 7 0.60 32.04 -9.63
CA PHE A 7 -0.60 32.38 -10.37
C PHE A 7 -0.43 31.96 -11.82
N ILE A 8 -1.03 30.84 -12.20
CA ILE A 8 -1.24 30.53 -13.61
C ILE A 8 -2.47 31.35 -14.05
N PHE A 9 -2.23 32.46 -14.76
CA PHE A 9 -3.29 33.13 -15.51
C PHE A 9 -3.71 32.21 -16.66
N LEU A 10 -4.82 31.50 -16.50
CA LEU A 10 -5.52 30.92 -17.64
C LEU A 10 -6.63 31.87 -18.08
N SER A 11 -6.50 32.37 -19.33
CA SER A 11 -7.50 33.14 -20.02
C SER A 11 -8.83 32.38 -20.13
N LEU A 12 -9.89 33.05 -19.73
CA LEU A 12 -11.30 32.84 -20.01
C LEU A 12 -11.62 31.91 -21.19
N PHE A 13 -12.18 30.74 -20.89
CA PHE A 13 -13.35 30.20 -21.59
C PHE A 13 -14.13 29.31 -20.61
N SER A 14 -15.42 29.65 -20.52
CA SER A 14 -16.46 29.11 -19.68
C SER A 14 -16.67 27.59 -19.78
N PHE A 15 -16.81 26.89 -18.70
CA PHE A 15 -17.96 26.18 -18.16
C PHE A 15 -17.54 25.39 -16.90
N SER A 16 -18.00 25.89 -15.81
CA SER A 16 -18.29 25.25 -14.52
C SER A 16 -17.98 23.75 -14.35
N ALA A 17 -16.88 23.41 -13.74
CA ALA A 17 -16.82 22.61 -12.53
C ALA A 17 -15.88 23.37 -11.60
N ILE A 18 -16.38 23.86 -10.48
CA ILE A 18 -15.52 24.38 -9.41
C ILE A 18 -14.81 23.15 -8.85
N HIS A 19 -13.74 22.73 -9.48
CA HIS A 19 -12.77 21.88 -8.83
C HIS A 19 -12.03 22.80 -7.88
N ALA A 20 -12.22 22.60 -6.60
CA ALA A 20 -11.47 23.34 -5.61
C ALA A 20 -9.98 23.02 -5.85
N GLU A 21 -9.26 24.05 -6.20
CA GLU A 21 -7.87 23.98 -6.62
C GLU A 21 -7.02 23.49 -5.44
N ILE A 22 -6.15 22.50 -5.66
CA ILE A 22 -5.15 22.10 -4.67
C ILE A 22 -4.11 23.20 -4.60
N GLU A 23 -3.89 23.74 -3.41
CA GLU A 23 -2.79 24.62 -3.09
C GLU A 23 -1.67 23.84 -2.42
N TRP A 24 -0.44 24.20 -2.72
CA TRP A 24 0.71 23.56 -2.10
C TRP A 24 1.85 24.54 -1.85
N SER A 25 2.67 24.20 -0.86
CA SER A 25 3.91 24.91 -0.57
C SER A 25 4.98 23.94 -0.08
N LEU A 26 6.23 24.18 -0.46
CA LEU A 26 7.38 23.42 0.01
C LEU A 26 8.32 24.36 0.76
N SER A 27 8.57 24.05 2.04
CA SER A 27 9.50 24.80 2.89
C SER A 27 10.95 24.45 2.61
N GLU A 28 11.89 25.30 3.06
CA GLU A 28 13.34 25.04 2.96
C GLU A 28 13.74 23.77 3.71
N ASP A 29 13.02 23.42 4.81
CA ASP A 29 13.25 22.19 5.59
C ASP A 29 12.70 20.93 4.92
N GLY A 30 12.03 21.05 3.78
CA GLY A 30 11.49 19.94 3.01
C GLY A 30 10.09 19.49 3.47
N ILE A 31 9.30 20.37 4.07
CA ILE A 31 7.90 20.10 4.41
C ILE A 31 7.02 20.55 3.25
N LEU A 32 6.38 19.60 2.58
CA LEU A 32 5.35 19.84 1.58
C LEU A 32 3.99 19.89 2.28
N THR A 33 3.35 21.04 2.26
CA THR A 33 1.99 21.25 2.77
C THR A 33 1.02 21.34 1.60
N ILE A 34 -0.09 20.59 1.70
CA ILE A 34 -1.13 20.53 0.66
C ILE A 34 -2.47 20.84 1.31
N SER A 35 -3.21 21.79 0.71
CA SER A 35 -4.55 22.21 1.12
C SER A 35 -5.51 22.23 -0.08
N GLY A 36 -6.79 22.40 0.18
CA GLY A 36 -7.84 22.35 -0.84
C GLY A 36 -8.83 21.21 -0.59
N THR A 37 -9.42 20.65 -1.63
CA THR A 37 -10.41 19.58 -1.47
C THR A 37 -9.99 18.29 -2.19
N ASP A 38 -10.11 18.25 -3.51
CA ASP A 38 -9.86 17.03 -4.28
C ASP A 38 -8.47 17.08 -4.91
N MET A 39 -7.58 16.21 -4.46
CA MET A 39 -6.28 16.07 -5.11
C MET A 39 -6.50 15.35 -6.44
N PRO A 40 -6.10 15.93 -7.59
CA PRO A 40 -6.25 15.29 -8.88
C PRO A 40 -5.39 14.04 -8.98
N ASP A 41 -5.77 13.14 -9.86
CA ASP A 41 -4.89 12.08 -10.30
C ASP A 41 -3.80 12.67 -11.20
N TYR A 42 -2.58 12.21 -11.00
CA TYR A 42 -1.43 12.61 -11.80
C TYR A 42 -1.04 11.46 -12.73
N ASP A 43 -0.31 11.79 -13.77
CA ASP A 43 0.20 10.84 -14.74
C ASP A 43 1.68 10.53 -14.48
N LEU A 44 2.14 9.43 -15.01
CA LEU A 44 3.55 9.09 -15.07
C LEU A 44 4.05 9.34 -16.49
N ILE A 45 4.90 10.32 -16.67
CA ILE A 45 5.50 10.66 -17.97
C ILE A 45 6.97 10.26 -18.01
N TYR A 46 7.49 9.99 -19.23
CA TYR A 46 8.90 9.70 -19.43
C TYR A 46 9.62 10.96 -19.90
N GLU A 47 10.41 11.55 -19.01
CA GLU A 47 11.15 12.79 -19.25
C GLU A 47 12.60 12.64 -18.77
N ASN A 48 13.56 13.19 -19.51
CA ASN A 48 14.99 13.17 -19.16
C ASN A 48 15.54 11.77 -18.81
N LYS A 49 15.06 10.71 -19.45
CA LYS A 49 15.41 9.29 -19.24
C LYS A 49 14.88 8.70 -17.92
N GLU A 50 13.95 9.35 -17.26
CA GLU A 50 13.30 8.89 -16.06
C GLU A 50 11.77 8.97 -16.19
N TYR A 51 11.06 8.12 -15.45
CA TYR A 51 9.64 8.28 -15.25
C TYR A 51 9.40 9.27 -14.10
N VAL A 52 8.59 10.28 -14.36
CA VAL A 52 8.24 11.32 -13.38
C VAL A 52 6.73 11.51 -13.32
N SER A 53 6.23 11.75 -12.13
CA SER A 53 4.83 12.13 -11.92
C SER A 53 4.59 13.55 -12.44
N THR A 54 3.39 13.81 -12.94
CA THR A 54 2.97 15.18 -13.32
C THR A 54 2.53 16.01 -12.11
N ALA A 55 2.62 15.49 -10.90
CA ALA A 55 2.34 16.27 -9.68
C ALA A 55 3.23 17.53 -9.64
N PRO A 56 2.68 18.69 -9.28
CA PRO A 56 3.40 19.98 -9.42
C PRO A 56 4.65 20.09 -8.56
N TRP A 57 4.81 19.26 -7.53
CA TRP A 57 5.99 19.18 -6.67
C TRP A 57 7.01 18.13 -7.13
N CYS A 58 6.72 17.33 -8.17
CA CYS A 58 7.57 16.19 -8.56
C CYS A 58 8.99 16.61 -8.96
N HIS A 59 9.17 17.79 -9.58
CA HIS A 59 10.51 18.33 -9.91
C HIS A 59 11.34 18.71 -8.67
N GLN A 60 10.72 18.70 -7.48
CA GLN A 60 11.37 18.94 -6.19
C GLN A 60 11.27 17.71 -5.26
N LYS A 61 10.90 16.54 -5.80
CA LYS A 61 10.69 15.30 -5.04
C LYS A 61 11.84 14.96 -4.09
N ASP A 62 13.08 15.24 -4.49
CA ASP A 62 14.25 14.98 -3.67
C ASP A 62 14.38 15.90 -2.44
N LYS A 63 13.65 17.00 -2.42
CA LYS A 63 13.60 17.91 -1.28
C LYS A 63 12.48 17.56 -0.30
N VAL A 64 11.49 16.78 -0.73
CA VAL A 64 10.32 16.42 0.10
C VAL A 64 10.73 15.40 1.15
N LYS A 65 10.74 15.81 2.42
CA LYS A 65 11.07 14.96 3.58
C LYS A 65 9.84 14.64 4.42
N LYS A 66 8.88 15.54 4.42
CA LYS A 66 7.61 15.39 5.15
C LYS A 66 6.48 15.94 4.29
N VAL A 67 5.35 15.27 4.31
CA VAL A 67 4.09 15.76 3.74
C VAL A 67 3.11 16.05 4.85
N VAL A 68 2.41 17.17 4.75
CA VAL A 68 1.27 17.53 5.60
C VAL A 68 0.09 17.81 4.67
N ILE A 69 -0.90 16.92 4.73
CA ILE A 69 -2.18 17.13 4.05
C ILE A 69 -3.10 17.78 5.06
N GLU A 70 -3.67 18.94 4.72
CA GLU A 70 -4.57 19.68 5.59
C GLU A 70 -6.01 19.14 5.52
N ASP A 71 -6.79 19.42 6.55
CA ASP A 71 -8.23 19.08 6.57
C ASP A 71 -8.95 19.72 5.38
N GLY A 72 -9.89 18.98 4.79
CA GLY A 72 -10.62 19.38 3.59
C GLY A 72 -10.21 18.58 2.36
N VAL A 73 -8.94 18.12 2.27
CA VAL A 73 -8.50 17.22 1.19
C VAL A 73 -9.18 15.87 1.36
N THR A 74 -9.88 15.39 0.32
CA THR A 74 -10.73 14.21 0.39
C THR A 74 -10.08 12.93 -0.16
N ASN A 75 -9.02 13.08 -0.95
CA ASN A 75 -8.29 11.95 -1.54
C ASN A 75 -6.80 12.26 -1.72
N ILE A 76 -6.00 11.22 -1.85
CA ILE A 76 -4.63 11.28 -2.36
C ILE A 76 -4.69 10.73 -3.78
N GLY A 77 -4.40 11.56 -4.77
CA GLY A 77 -4.51 11.20 -6.18
C GLY A 77 -3.48 10.16 -6.63
N ASP A 78 -3.70 9.57 -7.80
CA ASP A 78 -2.77 8.64 -8.44
C ASP A 78 -1.40 9.30 -8.61
N TRP A 79 -0.31 8.57 -8.36
CA TRP A 79 1.09 9.00 -8.51
C TRP A 79 1.49 10.26 -7.72
N ALA A 80 0.67 10.72 -6.76
CA ALA A 80 0.84 12.01 -6.08
C ALA A 80 2.23 12.20 -5.46
N PHE A 81 2.79 11.17 -4.82
CA PHE A 81 4.11 11.21 -4.17
C PHE A 81 5.07 10.18 -4.76
N SER A 82 4.80 9.71 -6.00
CA SER A 82 5.67 8.73 -6.65
C SER A 82 7.10 9.23 -6.72
N CYS A 83 8.04 8.34 -6.42
CA CYS A 83 9.49 8.60 -6.40
C CYS A 83 9.95 9.70 -5.42
N CYS A 84 9.14 10.09 -4.42
CA CYS A 84 9.60 10.93 -3.32
C CYS A 84 10.50 10.12 -2.36
N GLN A 85 11.71 9.77 -2.82
CA GLN A 85 12.60 8.84 -2.14
C GLN A 85 13.02 9.30 -0.74
N ASN A 86 13.07 10.62 -0.50
CA ASN A 86 13.44 11.21 0.79
C ASN A 86 12.25 11.47 1.72
N LEU A 87 11.02 11.13 1.30
CA LEU A 87 9.83 11.25 2.13
C LEU A 87 9.91 10.27 3.30
N ALA A 88 10.12 10.81 4.51
CA ALA A 88 10.25 10.02 5.73
C ALA A 88 8.92 9.90 6.52
N SER A 89 8.03 10.88 6.38
CA SER A 89 6.76 10.88 7.11
C SER A 89 5.67 11.67 6.38
N ILE A 90 4.41 11.29 6.61
CA ILE A 90 3.24 11.99 6.09
C ILE A 90 2.16 12.06 7.17
N ILE A 91 1.44 13.18 7.21
CA ILE A 91 0.22 13.37 8.01
C ILE A 91 -0.96 13.39 7.04
N ILE A 92 -1.90 12.47 7.25
CA ILE A 92 -3.12 12.31 6.46
C ILE A 92 -4.31 12.63 7.37
N PRO A 93 -5.14 13.62 7.04
CA PRO A 93 -6.29 13.99 7.86
C PRO A 93 -7.47 13.01 7.69
N ASN A 94 -8.42 13.09 8.61
CA ASN A 94 -9.63 12.26 8.55
C ASN A 94 -10.61 12.63 7.42
N SER A 95 -10.38 13.72 6.70
CA SER A 95 -11.12 14.06 5.49
C SER A 95 -10.78 13.16 4.30
N VAL A 96 -9.58 12.54 4.29
CA VAL A 96 -9.15 11.64 3.20
C VAL A 96 -9.90 10.32 3.26
N THR A 97 -10.52 9.95 2.15
CA THR A 97 -11.32 8.72 1.98
C THR A 97 -10.73 7.69 1.04
N SER A 98 -9.74 8.09 0.22
CA SER A 98 -9.06 7.19 -0.71
C SER A 98 -7.59 7.55 -0.91
N ILE A 99 -6.80 6.52 -1.18
CA ILE A 99 -5.39 6.61 -1.62
C ILE A 99 -5.34 6.02 -3.02
N GLY A 100 -4.88 6.80 -3.98
CA GLY A 100 -4.85 6.45 -5.39
C GLY A 100 -3.77 5.42 -5.76
N ARG A 101 -3.76 5.05 -7.04
CA ARG A 101 -2.77 4.15 -7.62
C ARG A 101 -1.37 4.74 -7.51
N ALA A 102 -0.41 3.91 -7.11
CA ALA A 102 1.00 4.27 -7.02
C ALA A 102 1.28 5.60 -6.27
N ALA A 103 0.37 6.00 -5.38
CA ALA A 103 0.44 7.28 -4.69
C ALA A 103 1.76 7.49 -3.94
N PHE A 104 2.35 6.42 -3.40
CA PHE A 104 3.64 6.41 -2.67
C PHE A 104 4.66 5.48 -3.31
N ASP A 105 4.52 5.16 -4.60
CA ASP A 105 5.49 4.31 -5.31
C ASP A 105 6.91 4.86 -5.15
N GLY A 106 7.84 4.02 -4.74
CA GLY A 106 9.25 4.38 -4.57
C GLY A 106 9.56 5.33 -3.41
N CYS A 107 8.64 5.58 -2.48
CA CYS A 107 8.91 6.33 -1.25
C CYS A 107 9.81 5.52 -0.30
N SER A 108 11.07 5.32 -0.69
CA SER A 108 11.98 4.37 -0.05
C SER A 108 12.40 4.75 1.39
N SER A 109 12.30 6.02 1.78
CA SER A 109 12.58 6.49 3.14
C SER A 109 11.36 6.52 4.05
N LEU A 110 10.16 6.20 3.55
CA LEU A 110 8.94 6.16 4.36
C LEU A 110 8.99 4.96 5.31
N THR A 111 9.19 5.21 6.60
CA THR A 111 9.36 4.13 7.60
C THR A 111 8.06 3.69 8.24
N SER A 112 7.09 4.59 8.30
CA SER A 112 5.75 4.32 8.83
C SER A 112 4.74 5.29 8.24
N ILE A 113 3.50 4.86 8.18
CA ILE A 113 2.36 5.68 7.77
C ILE A 113 1.15 5.32 8.60
N THR A 114 0.42 6.34 9.06
CA THR A 114 -0.88 6.16 9.70
C THR A 114 -1.96 6.48 8.68
N ILE A 115 -2.72 5.46 8.29
CA ILE A 115 -3.87 5.61 7.40
C ILE A 115 -5.11 5.80 8.26
N PRO A 116 -5.86 6.91 8.12
CA PRO A 116 -7.05 7.16 8.92
C PRO A 116 -8.18 6.18 8.59
N ASN A 117 -9.08 5.95 9.56
CA ASN A 117 -10.21 5.04 9.38
C ASN A 117 -11.26 5.51 8.36
N SER A 118 -11.18 6.76 7.92
CA SER A 118 -11.97 7.31 6.82
C SER A 118 -11.59 6.74 5.45
N VAL A 119 -10.36 6.24 5.30
CA VAL A 119 -9.90 5.66 4.03
C VAL A 119 -10.58 4.32 3.78
N THR A 120 -11.30 4.23 2.67
CA THR A 120 -12.07 3.05 2.25
C THR A 120 -11.40 2.26 1.13
N SER A 121 -10.45 2.87 0.41
CA SER A 121 -9.72 2.24 -0.69
C SER A 121 -8.25 2.66 -0.72
N ILE A 122 -7.40 1.68 -1.03
CA ILE A 122 -5.96 1.86 -1.29
C ILE A 122 -5.71 1.26 -2.67
N GLY A 123 -5.22 2.07 -3.59
CA GLY A 123 -5.07 1.70 -5.00
C GLY A 123 -3.95 0.69 -5.25
N LYS A 124 -3.94 0.16 -6.48
CA LYS A 124 -2.87 -0.71 -6.98
C LYS A 124 -1.53 0.02 -6.89
N ASP A 125 -0.46 -0.73 -6.61
CA ASP A 125 0.90 -0.20 -6.52
C ASP A 125 1.09 0.91 -5.45
N ALA A 126 0.11 1.19 -4.58
CA ALA A 126 0.09 2.39 -3.73
C ALA A 126 1.37 2.56 -2.89
N PHE A 127 1.98 1.46 -2.43
CA PHE A 127 3.23 1.43 -1.66
C PHE A 127 4.31 0.58 -2.35
N TYR A 128 4.23 0.45 -3.68
CA TYR A 128 5.24 -0.29 -4.45
C TYR A 128 6.64 0.27 -4.16
N TYR A 129 7.64 -0.60 -3.93
CA TYR A 129 9.02 -0.18 -3.59
C TYR A 129 9.18 0.74 -2.36
N CYS A 130 8.22 0.81 -1.43
CA CYS A 130 8.41 1.48 -0.13
C CYS A 130 9.36 0.66 0.75
N LYS A 131 10.65 0.62 0.40
CA LYS A 131 11.65 -0.27 1.01
C LYS A 131 11.88 -0.03 2.49
N GLY A 132 11.69 1.20 2.96
CA GLY A 132 11.84 1.59 4.36
C GLY A 132 10.65 1.26 5.25
N LEU A 133 9.49 0.95 4.66
CA LEU A 133 8.25 0.75 5.41
C LEU A 133 8.36 -0.48 6.31
N ALA A 134 8.46 -0.27 7.62
CA ALA A 134 8.66 -1.34 8.60
C ALA A 134 7.35 -1.96 9.07
N SER A 135 6.30 -1.17 9.15
CA SER A 135 4.96 -1.61 9.54
C SER A 135 3.88 -0.70 8.99
N ILE A 136 2.70 -1.26 8.79
CA ILE A 136 1.51 -0.53 8.38
C ILE A 136 0.27 -1.20 8.96
N THR A 137 -0.71 -0.39 9.35
CA THR A 137 -2.03 -0.87 9.75
C THR A 137 -3.04 -0.48 8.67
N ILE A 138 -3.73 -1.46 8.12
CA ILE A 138 -4.80 -1.25 7.15
C ILE A 138 -6.09 -0.97 7.91
N PRO A 139 -6.83 0.12 7.59
CA PRO A 139 -8.09 0.45 8.24
C PRO A 139 -9.18 -0.61 8.03
N ASN A 140 -10.07 -0.76 9.01
CA ASN A 140 -11.21 -1.69 8.92
C ASN A 140 -12.26 -1.33 7.85
N SER A 141 -12.14 -0.17 7.23
CA SER A 141 -12.97 0.29 6.11
C SER A 141 -12.54 -0.31 4.76
N VAL A 142 -11.27 -0.72 4.63
CA VAL A 142 -10.68 -1.27 3.40
C VAL A 142 -11.17 -2.70 3.16
N LYS A 143 -11.60 -3.01 1.94
CA LYS A 143 -12.21 -4.30 1.56
C LYS A 143 -11.29 -5.24 0.79
N SER A 144 -10.25 -4.70 0.16
CA SER A 144 -9.28 -5.46 -0.64
C SER A 144 -7.87 -4.91 -0.44
N ILE A 145 -6.89 -5.77 -0.52
CA ILE A 145 -5.51 -5.39 -0.77
C ILE A 145 -5.31 -5.56 -2.27
N GLU A 146 -5.15 -4.44 -2.97
CA GLU A 146 -5.09 -4.41 -4.42
C GLU A 146 -3.76 -4.99 -4.97
N ASN A 147 -3.69 -5.19 -6.29
CA ASN A 147 -2.50 -5.72 -6.95
C ASN A 147 -1.27 -4.87 -6.63
N SER A 148 -0.17 -5.54 -6.32
CA SER A 148 1.16 -4.94 -6.08
C SER A 148 1.20 -3.87 -4.97
N THR A 149 0.15 -3.75 -4.13
CA THR A 149 0.06 -2.65 -3.14
C THR A 149 1.32 -2.52 -2.28
N PHE A 150 1.92 -3.64 -1.84
CA PHE A 150 3.14 -3.67 -1.01
C PHE A 150 4.29 -4.41 -1.70
N GLN A 151 4.26 -4.54 -3.01
CA GLN A 151 5.31 -5.24 -3.75
C GLN A 151 6.68 -4.58 -3.49
N TYR A 152 7.68 -5.40 -3.15
CA TYR A 152 9.03 -4.97 -2.79
C TYR A 152 9.14 -4.02 -1.59
N CYS A 153 8.17 -4.04 -0.67
CA CYS A 153 8.33 -3.46 0.67
C CYS A 153 9.27 -4.34 1.50
N ILE A 154 10.56 -4.35 1.16
CA ILE A 154 11.57 -5.27 1.73
C ILE A 154 11.78 -5.08 3.23
N GLY A 155 11.47 -3.90 3.78
CA GLY A 155 11.56 -3.59 5.21
C GLY A 155 10.31 -3.99 6.01
N LEU A 156 9.21 -4.39 5.35
CA LEU A 156 7.93 -4.68 6.00
C LEU A 156 8.05 -5.93 6.89
N ALA A 157 8.24 -5.72 8.19
CA ALA A 157 8.41 -6.80 9.15
C ALA A 157 7.08 -7.37 9.64
N SER A 158 6.04 -6.54 9.70
CA SER A 158 4.70 -6.94 10.12
C SER A 158 3.61 -6.11 9.45
N ILE A 159 2.46 -6.73 9.26
CA ILE A 159 1.24 -6.08 8.76
C ILE A 159 0.03 -6.73 9.42
N THR A 160 -0.95 -5.90 9.78
CA THR A 160 -2.25 -6.38 10.25
C THR A 160 -3.27 -6.25 9.13
N ILE A 161 -3.81 -7.39 8.69
CA ILE A 161 -4.91 -7.46 7.72
C ILE A 161 -6.22 -7.49 8.50
N PRO A 162 -7.11 -6.50 8.35
CA PRO A 162 -8.35 -6.45 9.11
C PRO A 162 -9.39 -7.45 8.57
N ASN A 163 -10.35 -7.79 9.42
CA ASN A 163 -11.48 -8.68 9.08
C ASN A 163 -12.44 -8.10 8.00
N SER A 164 -12.22 -6.90 7.54
CA SER A 164 -12.93 -6.30 6.41
C SER A 164 -12.42 -6.73 5.05
N VAL A 165 -11.15 -7.19 4.99
CA VAL A 165 -10.50 -7.58 3.73
C VAL A 165 -11.01 -8.95 3.28
N THR A 166 -11.44 -9.02 2.03
CA THR A 166 -12.00 -10.23 1.42
C THR A 166 -11.09 -10.83 0.34
N SER A 167 -10.13 -10.05 -0.18
CA SER A 167 -9.21 -10.48 -1.22
C SER A 167 -7.83 -9.85 -1.07
N ILE A 168 -6.81 -10.63 -1.44
CA ILE A 168 -5.41 -10.18 -1.55
C ILE A 168 -5.03 -10.35 -3.02
N GLY A 169 -4.73 -9.24 -3.67
CA GLY A 169 -4.50 -9.15 -5.11
C GLY A 169 -3.15 -9.74 -5.56
N GLU A 170 -2.99 -9.78 -6.87
CA GLU A 170 -1.78 -10.24 -7.55
C GLU A 170 -0.55 -9.45 -7.09
N HIS A 171 0.55 -10.16 -6.78
CA HIS A 171 1.81 -9.56 -6.31
C HIS A 171 1.70 -8.67 -5.06
N ALA A 172 0.59 -8.70 -4.32
CA ALA A 172 0.32 -7.72 -3.24
C ALA A 172 1.46 -7.60 -2.22
N PHE A 173 2.14 -8.70 -1.89
CA PHE A 173 3.30 -8.78 -0.97
C PHE A 173 4.53 -9.39 -1.63
N TYR A 174 4.58 -9.43 -2.97
CA TYR A 174 5.74 -10.00 -3.66
C TYR A 174 7.04 -9.33 -3.22
N GLY A 175 8.02 -10.13 -2.80
CA GLY A 175 9.32 -9.63 -2.37
C GLY A 175 9.32 -8.87 -1.04
N CYS A 176 8.30 -9.02 -0.20
CA CYS A 176 8.30 -8.52 1.17
C CYS A 176 9.23 -9.39 2.03
N MET A 177 10.55 -9.28 1.79
CA MET A 177 11.55 -10.13 2.43
C MET A 177 11.64 -9.90 3.95
N GLY A 178 11.21 -8.73 4.45
CA GLY A 178 11.19 -8.44 5.89
C GLY A 178 10.07 -9.15 6.65
N LEU A 179 9.04 -9.65 5.96
CA LEU A 179 7.84 -10.19 6.58
C LEU A 179 8.15 -11.53 7.28
N THR A 180 8.00 -11.55 8.61
CA THR A 180 8.33 -12.72 9.43
C THR A 180 7.14 -13.60 9.74
N SER A 181 5.96 -13.04 9.81
CA SER A 181 4.71 -13.78 10.01
C SER A 181 3.54 -13.06 9.38
N ILE A 182 2.50 -13.80 9.02
CA ILE A 182 1.26 -13.23 8.51
C ILE A 182 0.05 -13.99 9.06
N THR A 183 -0.96 -13.23 9.46
CA THR A 183 -2.28 -13.78 9.80
C THR A 183 -3.27 -13.39 8.71
N ILE A 184 -3.89 -14.39 8.11
CA ILE A 184 -4.93 -14.26 7.08
C ILE A 184 -6.28 -14.40 7.77
N PRO A 185 -7.07 -13.33 7.88
CA PRO A 185 -8.36 -13.34 8.55
C PRO A 185 -9.38 -14.23 7.82
N LYS A 186 -10.36 -14.70 8.56
CA LYS A 186 -11.42 -15.59 8.02
C LYS A 186 -12.26 -14.99 6.90
N SER A 187 -12.23 -13.67 6.74
CA SER A 187 -12.93 -12.94 5.68
C SER A 187 -12.28 -13.09 4.30
N VAL A 188 -10.98 -13.41 4.26
CA VAL A 188 -10.24 -13.54 2.99
C VAL A 188 -10.69 -14.81 2.26
N THR A 189 -11.21 -14.63 1.05
CA THR A 189 -11.72 -15.71 0.19
C THR A 189 -10.85 -15.99 -1.02
N SER A 190 -9.95 -15.05 -1.38
CA SER A 190 -8.95 -15.25 -2.44
C SER A 190 -7.60 -14.62 -2.08
N ILE A 191 -6.54 -15.31 -2.49
CA ILE A 191 -5.14 -14.86 -2.48
C ILE A 191 -4.64 -15.13 -3.90
N ASP A 192 -4.44 -14.04 -4.65
CA ASP A 192 -4.22 -14.13 -6.08
C ASP A 192 -2.78 -14.50 -6.44
N GLU A 193 -2.46 -14.49 -7.74
CA GLU A 193 -1.18 -14.94 -8.29
C GLU A 193 0.00 -14.21 -7.65
N CYS A 194 1.04 -14.99 -7.27
CA CYS A 194 2.30 -14.47 -6.72
C CYS A 194 2.17 -13.56 -5.49
N ALA A 195 1.02 -13.59 -4.78
CA ALA A 195 0.72 -12.62 -3.73
C ALA A 195 1.79 -12.54 -2.63
N PHE A 196 2.40 -13.68 -2.24
CA PHE A 196 3.49 -13.78 -1.26
C PHE A 196 4.77 -14.39 -1.85
N LEU A 197 4.91 -14.35 -3.19
CA LEU A 197 6.12 -14.84 -3.85
C LEU A 197 7.36 -14.13 -3.28
N SER A 198 8.39 -14.91 -2.94
CA SER A 198 9.65 -14.41 -2.36
C SER A 198 9.53 -13.68 -1.01
N CYS A 199 8.50 -13.96 -0.21
CA CYS A 199 8.47 -13.62 1.21
C CYS A 199 9.38 -14.60 2.00
N SER A 200 10.68 -14.56 1.72
CA SER A 200 11.65 -15.60 2.10
C SER A 200 11.92 -15.71 3.60
N ASN A 201 11.62 -14.69 4.38
CA ASN A 201 11.82 -14.67 5.83
C ASN A 201 10.57 -15.02 6.64
N LEU A 202 9.49 -15.43 5.97
CA LEU A 202 8.33 -15.96 6.69
C LEU A 202 8.73 -17.18 7.51
N THR A 203 8.41 -17.16 8.79
CA THR A 203 8.63 -18.22 9.76
C THR A 203 7.33 -18.92 10.18
N SER A 204 6.19 -18.29 9.93
CA SER A 204 4.87 -18.88 10.17
C SER A 204 3.77 -18.16 9.37
N ILE A 205 2.71 -18.90 9.07
CA ILE A 205 1.47 -18.36 8.48
C ILE A 205 0.30 -18.84 9.32
N THR A 206 -0.65 -17.98 9.61
CA THR A 206 -1.89 -18.34 10.32
C THR A 206 -3.10 -18.04 9.44
N PHE A 207 -3.94 -19.03 9.21
CA PHE A 207 -5.26 -18.86 8.60
C PHE A 207 -6.33 -18.98 9.68
N GLU A 208 -7.17 -17.97 9.83
CA GLU A 208 -8.26 -17.97 10.81
C GLU A 208 -9.56 -18.59 10.25
N GLY A 209 -9.67 -18.68 8.93
CA GLY A 209 -10.83 -19.23 8.23
C GLY A 209 -10.93 -20.76 8.33
N SER A 210 -12.11 -21.30 8.52
CA SER A 210 -12.34 -22.74 8.45
C SER A 210 -12.37 -23.29 7.03
N THR A 211 -12.50 -22.42 6.04
CA THR A 211 -12.44 -22.76 4.62
C THR A 211 -11.19 -22.10 4.02
N PRO A 212 -10.32 -22.86 3.35
CA PRO A 212 -9.19 -22.30 2.64
C PRO A 212 -9.64 -21.27 1.59
N PRO A 213 -8.97 -20.12 1.47
CA PRO A 213 -9.19 -19.21 0.34
C PRO A 213 -8.80 -19.90 -0.98
N LYS A 214 -9.27 -19.34 -2.09
CA LYS A 214 -8.74 -19.71 -3.41
C LYS A 214 -7.32 -19.15 -3.53
N PHE A 215 -6.38 -19.98 -3.98
CA PHE A 215 -4.99 -19.59 -4.21
C PHE A 215 -4.73 -19.45 -5.72
N GLY A 216 -4.13 -18.33 -6.10
CA GLY A 216 -3.59 -18.11 -7.44
C GLY A 216 -2.27 -18.88 -7.64
N TYR A 217 -1.80 -18.91 -8.89
CA TYR A 217 -0.53 -19.55 -9.24
C TYR A 217 0.62 -18.88 -8.47
N ASP A 218 1.57 -19.70 -7.97
CA ASP A 218 2.78 -19.25 -7.25
C ASP A 218 2.53 -18.35 -6.02
N ALA A 219 1.32 -18.39 -5.42
CA ALA A 219 0.94 -17.50 -4.32
C ALA A 219 1.96 -17.47 -3.16
N PHE A 220 2.65 -18.58 -2.85
CA PHE A 220 3.69 -18.71 -1.82
C PHE A 220 5.01 -19.26 -2.37
N GLU A 221 5.27 -19.13 -3.66
CA GLU A 221 6.52 -19.63 -4.24
C GLU A 221 7.74 -18.94 -3.61
N LYS A 222 8.83 -19.70 -3.38
CA LYS A 222 10.02 -19.24 -2.66
C LYS A 222 9.83 -18.89 -1.17
N VAL A 223 8.70 -19.22 -0.58
CA VAL A 223 8.55 -19.33 0.88
C VAL A 223 9.08 -20.69 1.32
N ASN A 224 9.71 -20.75 2.50
CA ASN A 224 10.21 -22.02 3.02
C ASN A 224 9.03 -22.98 3.26
N LYS A 225 9.06 -24.16 2.62
CA LYS A 225 7.96 -25.14 2.63
C LYS A 225 7.74 -25.83 3.98
N SER A 226 8.75 -25.76 4.88
CA SER A 226 8.72 -26.42 6.20
C SER A 226 8.31 -25.49 7.34
N ILE A 227 7.90 -24.26 7.07
CA ILE A 227 7.41 -23.35 8.13
C ILE A 227 6.03 -23.80 8.64
N PRO A 228 5.72 -23.62 9.93
CA PRO A 228 4.40 -23.95 10.46
C PRO A 228 3.31 -23.06 9.81
N VAL A 229 2.27 -23.73 9.34
CA VAL A 229 1.04 -23.11 8.82
C VAL A 229 -0.10 -23.50 9.75
N TYR A 230 -0.52 -22.55 10.56
CA TYR A 230 -1.57 -22.76 11.56
C TYR A 230 -2.95 -22.54 10.95
N VAL A 231 -3.84 -23.50 11.17
CA VAL A 231 -5.21 -23.51 10.64
C VAL A 231 -6.20 -23.97 11.73
N PRO A 232 -7.50 -23.68 11.63
CA PRO A 232 -8.48 -24.24 12.54
C PRO A 232 -8.41 -25.78 12.57
N ALA A 233 -8.47 -26.39 13.76
CA ALA A 233 -8.24 -27.81 13.96
C ALA A 233 -9.15 -28.72 13.11
N ASN A 234 -10.38 -28.30 12.85
CA ASN A 234 -11.35 -29.03 12.02
C ASN A 234 -11.15 -28.82 10.51
N SER A 235 -10.15 -28.06 10.10
CA SER A 235 -9.90 -27.68 8.69
C SER A 235 -8.57 -28.19 8.15
N ILE A 236 -7.79 -28.92 8.94
CA ILE A 236 -6.42 -29.38 8.58
C ILE A 236 -6.42 -30.08 7.22
N GLU A 237 -7.30 -31.06 6.99
CA GLU A 237 -7.33 -31.83 5.75
C GLU A 237 -7.73 -30.97 4.53
N ALA A 238 -8.61 -29.98 4.71
CA ALA A 238 -8.97 -29.05 3.65
C ALA A 238 -7.77 -28.17 3.25
N TYR A 239 -7.01 -27.69 4.25
CA TYR A 239 -5.81 -26.89 4.00
C TYR A 239 -4.65 -27.69 3.45
N LYS A 240 -4.43 -28.95 3.88
CA LYS A 240 -3.45 -29.85 3.24
C LYS A 240 -3.73 -30.03 1.75
N LYS A 241 -5.00 -30.25 1.39
CA LYS A 241 -5.41 -30.36 -0.01
C LYS A 241 -5.18 -29.06 -0.79
N ALA A 242 -5.44 -27.89 -0.18
CA ALA A 242 -5.33 -26.59 -0.83
C ALA A 242 -3.89 -26.07 -0.92
N LEU A 243 -3.04 -26.36 0.06
CA LEU A 243 -1.69 -25.82 0.22
C LEU A 243 -0.57 -26.83 -0.06
N GLY A 244 -0.88 -28.11 -0.33
CA GLY A 244 0.12 -29.17 -0.49
C GLY A 244 1.10 -28.95 -1.66
N TYR A 245 0.81 -28.04 -2.58
CA TYR A 245 1.76 -27.58 -3.58
C TYR A 245 2.86 -26.66 -2.99
N TYR A 246 2.47 -25.83 -2.01
CA TYR A 246 3.35 -24.81 -1.43
C TYR A 246 4.08 -25.27 -0.17
N PHE A 247 3.45 -26.10 0.66
CA PHE A 247 3.97 -26.50 1.98
C PHE A 247 3.94 -27.99 2.17
N GLU A 248 4.85 -28.47 3.01
CA GLU A 248 4.86 -29.86 3.46
C GLU A 248 3.59 -30.15 4.29
N GLU A 249 3.00 -31.33 4.14
CA GLU A 249 1.80 -31.70 4.90
C GLU A 249 2.00 -31.63 6.42
N THR A 250 3.23 -31.94 6.88
CA THR A 250 3.62 -31.90 8.30
C THR A 250 3.71 -30.49 8.85
N SER A 251 3.84 -29.48 7.96
CA SER A 251 3.87 -28.07 8.31
C SER A 251 2.49 -27.54 8.66
N ILE A 252 1.42 -28.17 8.18
CA ILE A 252 0.03 -27.73 8.39
C ILE A 252 -0.48 -28.28 9.71
N GLN A 253 -0.68 -27.40 10.69
CA GLN A 253 -0.94 -27.72 12.09
C GLN A 253 -2.18 -27.03 12.62
N ALA A 254 -2.77 -27.59 13.69
CA ALA A 254 -3.87 -26.95 14.38
C ALA A 254 -3.42 -25.65 15.07
N LEU A 255 -4.19 -24.59 14.88
CA LEU A 255 -4.03 -23.36 15.66
C LEU A 255 -4.30 -23.68 17.14
N GLN A 256 -3.28 -23.48 17.98
CA GLN A 256 -3.44 -23.63 19.41
C GLN A 256 -4.18 -22.39 19.95
N ARG A 257 -5.25 -22.62 20.70
CA ARG A 257 -6.04 -21.56 21.36
C ARG A 257 -5.40 -21.13 22.67
#